data_6d1b9fe4b7e1622ff761d936dd9a117b
#
_entry.id   6d1b9fe4b7e1622ff761d936dd9a117b
#
_cell.length_a   1.000
_cell.length_b   1.000
_cell.length_c   1.000
_cell.angle_alpha   90.00
_cell.angle_beta   90.00
_cell.angle_gamma   90.00
#
_symmetry.space_group_name_H-M   'P 1'
#
loop_
_entity.id
_entity.type
_entity.pdbx_description
1 polymer ?
#
loop_
_entity_poly.entity_id
_entity_poly.type
_entity_poly.pdbx_seq_one_letter_code
_entity_poly.pdbx_strand_id
1 'polypeptide(L)'
;PWTLPIIISSFSLLTLGYLYKNEKLPPQLYSGIKFLLNFEISKKTAIIAGIIILGFYIGFSSSELFLDERNQWPDYFILEDALDIWPSTDHWNVYIKEQNTRYVRMILLDVSQDFLQNIKLLPYIASILVIVFTALVTIQISKKRFAGIVSMIILLQSITFTDFDTIAVYENFW
;
A
#
# COMPACT_ATOMS: atom_id res chain seq x y z
N PRO A 1 14.67 -1.95 -15.04
CA PRO A 1 13.87 -1.64 -16.23
C PRO A 1 12.72 -0.65 -15.97
N TRP A 2 12.25 -0.50 -14.72
CA TRP A 2 11.14 0.41 -14.36
C TRP A 2 11.53 1.89 -14.21
N THR A 3 12.80 2.21 -14.14
CA THR A 3 13.31 3.57 -13.95
C THR A 3 12.90 4.51 -15.07
N LEU A 4 12.96 4.04 -16.32
CA LEU A 4 12.64 4.86 -17.48
C LEU A 4 11.15 5.28 -17.54
N PRO A 5 10.17 4.38 -17.38
CA PRO A 5 8.74 4.75 -17.28
C PRO A 5 8.45 5.72 -16.14
N ILE A 6 9.07 5.56 -14.97
CA ILE A 6 8.89 6.46 -13.82
C ILE A 6 9.43 7.87 -14.14
N ILE A 7 10.61 7.96 -14.75
CA ILE A 7 11.19 9.25 -15.16
C ILE A 7 10.29 9.94 -16.19
N ILE A 8 9.84 9.21 -17.22
CA ILE A 8 8.99 9.75 -18.28
C ILE A 8 7.65 10.23 -17.70
N SER A 9 7.00 9.44 -16.85
CA SER A 9 5.72 9.82 -16.24
C SER A 9 5.87 11.03 -15.31
N SER A 10 6.92 11.08 -14.50
CA SER A 10 7.20 12.21 -13.62
C SER A 10 7.47 13.48 -14.40
N PHE A 11 8.30 13.38 -15.46
CA PHE A 11 8.59 14.53 -16.31
C PHE A 11 7.35 15.01 -17.07
N SER A 12 6.51 14.09 -17.55
CA SER A 12 5.24 14.42 -18.20
C SER A 12 4.27 15.15 -17.25
N LEU A 13 4.14 14.68 -16.02
CA LEU A 13 3.30 15.33 -15.00
C LEU A 13 3.81 16.72 -14.63
N LEU A 14 5.12 16.89 -14.46
CA LEU A 14 5.73 18.19 -14.18
C LEU A 14 5.53 19.15 -15.35
N THR A 15 5.70 18.67 -16.59
CA THR A 15 5.48 19.47 -17.80
C THR A 15 4.02 19.90 -17.93
N LEU A 16 3.07 18.98 -17.73
CA LEU A 16 1.64 19.27 -17.71
C LEU A 16 1.29 20.30 -16.64
N GLY A 17 1.82 20.14 -15.43
CA GLY A 17 1.64 21.08 -14.33
C GLY A 17 2.17 22.49 -14.66
N TYR A 18 3.35 22.56 -15.29
CA TYR A 18 3.94 23.81 -15.73
C TYR A 18 3.12 24.49 -16.83
N LEU A 19 2.68 23.72 -17.83
CA LEU A 19 1.83 24.24 -18.92
C LEU A 19 0.47 24.71 -18.42
N TYR A 20 -0.12 23.95 -17.47
CA TYR A 20 -1.37 24.34 -16.82
C TYR A 20 -1.24 25.65 -16.05
N LYS A 21 -0.19 25.76 -15.21
CA LYS A 21 0.08 26.96 -14.41
C LYS A 21 0.28 28.22 -15.27
N ASN A 22 0.88 28.08 -16.45
CA ASN A 22 1.16 29.19 -17.39
C ASN A 22 0.09 29.35 -18.43
N GLU A 23 -1.06 28.68 -18.32
CA GLU A 23 -2.19 28.76 -19.26
C GLU A 23 -1.81 28.44 -20.72
N LYS A 24 -0.76 27.64 -20.94
CA LYS A 24 -0.23 27.24 -22.24
C LYS A 24 -0.84 25.94 -22.79
N LEU A 25 -1.81 25.37 -22.10
CA LEU A 25 -2.51 24.15 -22.56
C LEU A 25 -3.60 24.54 -23.60
N PRO A 26 -3.91 23.64 -24.54
CA PRO A 26 -5.07 23.77 -25.39
C PRO A 26 -6.35 24.01 -24.57
N PRO A 27 -7.27 24.89 -24.98
CA PRO A 27 -8.43 25.30 -24.19
C PRO A 27 -9.28 24.13 -23.68
N GLN A 28 -9.42 23.07 -24.47
CA GLN A 28 -10.18 21.87 -24.11
C GLN A 28 -9.51 21.09 -22.98
N LEU A 29 -8.18 20.90 -23.05
CA LEU A 29 -7.40 20.24 -22.00
C LEU A 29 -7.36 21.09 -20.72
N TYR A 30 -7.17 22.39 -20.87
CA TYR A 30 -7.17 23.32 -19.73
C TYR A 30 -8.50 23.27 -18.96
N SER A 31 -9.63 23.34 -19.68
CA SER A 31 -10.96 23.29 -19.08
C SER A 31 -11.24 21.94 -18.41
N GLY A 32 -10.82 20.82 -19.01
CA GLY A 32 -10.96 19.49 -18.44
C GLY A 32 -10.15 19.32 -17.15
N ILE A 33 -8.88 19.71 -17.16
CA ILE A 33 -8.01 19.68 -15.96
C ILE A 33 -8.57 20.60 -14.87
N LYS A 34 -8.99 21.83 -15.24
CA LYS A 34 -9.60 22.77 -14.30
C LYS A 34 -10.88 22.22 -13.67
N PHE A 35 -11.72 21.54 -14.45
CA PHE A 35 -12.91 20.86 -13.94
C PHE A 35 -12.53 19.77 -12.93
N LEU A 36 -11.59 18.87 -13.27
CA LEU A 36 -11.14 17.81 -12.39
C LEU A 36 -10.52 18.35 -11.10
N LEU A 37 -9.66 19.36 -11.19
CA LEU A 37 -9.01 19.97 -10.03
C LEU A 37 -9.99 20.71 -9.13
N ASN A 38 -11.09 21.24 -9.68
CA ASN A 38 -12.11 21.95 -8.90
C ASN A 38 -13.25 21.05 -8.46
N PHE A 39 -13.33 19.83 -9.00
CA PHE A 39 -14.39 18.90 -8.62
C PHE A 39 -14.28 18.54 -7.14
N GLU A 40 -15.39 18.61 -6.46
CA GLU A 40 -15.47 18.31 -5.02
C GLU A 40 -16.77 17.54 -4.72
N ILE A 41 -16.70 16.68 -3.73
CA ILE A 41 -17.82 15.87 -3.27
C ILE A 41 -18.17 16.19 -1.81
N SER A 42 -19.40 15.94 -1.42
CA SER A 42 -19.83 16.14 -0.04
C SER A 42 -19.06 15.22 0.92
N LYS A 43 -18.92 15.65 2.19
CA LYS A 43 -18.29 14.80 3.22
C LYS A 43 -18.98 13.44 3.33
N LYS A 44 -20.31 13.43 3.29
CA LYS A 44 -21.09 12.19 3.36
C LYS A 44 -20.80 11.26 2.17
N THR A 45 -20.76 11.79 0.96
CA THR A 45 -20.43 11.03 -0.25
C THR A 45 -19.01 10.47 -0.19
N ALA A 46 -18.03 11.26 0.27
CA ALA A 46 -16.66 10.80 0.41
C ALA A 46 -16.53 9.64 1.41
N ILE A 47 -17.19 9.73 2.56
CA ILE A 47 -17.19 8.66 3.57
C ILE A 47 -17.82 7.39 3.00
N ILE A 48 -18.98 7.50 2.37
CA ILE A 48 -19.67 6.34 1.77
C ILE A 48 -18.80 5.70 0.70
N ALA A 49 -18.24 6.50 -0.21
CA ALA A 49 -17.36 5.98 -1.26
C ALA A 49 -16.12 5.29 -0.68
N GLY A 50 -15.49 5.90 0.33
CA GLY A 50 -14.35 5.30 1.03
C GLY A 50 -14.69 3.96 1.69
N ILE A 51 -15.84 3.87 2.37
CA ILE A 51 -16.31 2.62 2.97
C ILE A 51 -16.56 1.56 1.90
N ILE A 52 -17.18 1.92 0.78
CA ILE A 52 -17.42 0.99 -0.33
C ILE A 52 -16.09 0.47 -0.89
N ILE A 53 -15.12 1.35 -1.15
CA ILE A 53 -13.80 0.96 -1.67
C ILE A 53 -13.08 0.03 -0.68
N LEU A 54 -13.07 0.38 0.61
CA LEU A 54 -12.48 -0.47 1.64
C LEU A 54 -13.23 -1.81 1.76
N GLY A 55 -14.55 -1.82 1.66
CA GLY A 55 -15.35 -3.03 1.70
C GLY A 55 -15.04 -3.97 0.53
N PHE A 56 -14.87 -3.45 -0.67
CA PHE A 56 -14.41 -4.23 -1.82
C PHE A 56 -12.99 -4.77 -1.62
N TYR A 57 -12.06 -3.94 -1.15
CA TYR A 57 -10.70 -4.38 -0.86
C TYR A 57 -10.69 -5.49 0.19
N ILE A 58 -11.34 -5.27 1.33
CA ILE A 58 -11.43 -6.25 2.42
C ILE A 58 -12.05 -7.56 1.92
N GLY A 59 -13.15 -7.48 1.19
CA GLY A 59 -13.83 -8.68 0.67
C GLY A 59 -12.99 -9.45 -0.34
N PHE A 60 -12.20 -8.77 -1.15
CA PHE A 60 -11.35 -9.39 -2.16
C PHE A 60 -10.08 -10.00 -1.55
N SER A 61 -9.34 -9.20 -0.76
CA SER A 61 -8.05 -9.63 -0.20
C SER A 61 -8.18 -10.56 1.01
N SER A 62 -9.33 -10.62 1.68
CA SER A 62 -9.50 -11.50 2.85
C SER A 62 -9.34 -12.99 2.52
N SER A 63 -9.62 -13.40 1.29
CA SER A 63 -9.43 -14.79 0.85
C SER A 63 -7.96 -15.21 0.83
N GLU A 64 -7.05 -14.25 0.62
CA GLU A 64 -5.61 -14.48 0.54
C GLU A 64 -4.99 -14.80 1.91
N LEU A 65 -5.65 -14.39 3.01
CA LEU A 65 -5.20 -14.71 4.37
C LEU A 65 -5.14 -16.22 4.65
N PHE A 66 -5.87 -17.01 3.88
CA PHE A 66 -5.96 -18.46 4.05
C PHE A 66 -5.24 -19.25 2.96
N LEU A 67 -4.59 -18.57 2.01
CA LEU A 67 -3.81 -19.23 0.97
C LEU A 67 -2.44 -19.63 1.50
N ASP A 68 -1.99 -20.83 1.13
CA ASP A 68 -0.64 -21.28 1.38
C ASP A 68 0.29 -20.77 0.27
N GLU A 69 1.16 -19.83 0.61
CA GLU A 69 2.07 -19.18 -0.35
C GLU A 69 3.48 -19.75 -0.31
N ARG A 70 3.70 -20.82 0.43
CA ARG A 70 5.01 -21.46 0.60
C ARG A 70 5.73 -21.74 -0.71
N ASN A 71 4.99 -22.11 -1.73
CA ASN A 71 5.57 -22.43 -3.05
C ASN A 71 5.81 -21.21 -3.95
N GLN A 72 5.24 -20.07 -3.63
CA GLN A 72 5.33 -18.87 -4.47
C GLN A 72 6.39 -17.88 -3.96
N TRP A 73 6.56 -17.81 -2.63
CA TRP A 73 7.41 -16.81 -1.98
C TRP A 73 8.43 -17.49 -1.06
N PRO A 74 9.68 -17.70 -1.53
CA PRO A 74 10.74 -18.31 -0.70
C PRO A 74 10.97 -17.58 0.63
N ASP A 75 10.81 -16.27 0.65
CA ASP A 75 10.99 -15.43 1.85
C ASP A 75 9.95 -15.73 2.94
N TYR A 76 8.77 -16.20 2.55
CA TYR A 76 7.74 -16.62 3.50
C TYR A 76 8.21 -17.78 4.39
N PHE A 77 8.86 -18.78 3.81
CA PHE A 77 9.45 -19.88 4.55
C PHE A 77 10.50 -19.41 5.54
N ILE A 78 11.39 -18.53 5.08
CA ILE A 78 12.47 -18.02 5.93
C ILE A 78 11.90 -17.31 7.14
N LEU A 79 10.81 -16.56 6.96
CA LEU A 79 10.16 -15.85 8.06
C LEU A 79 9.38 -16.77 8.97
N GLU A 80 8.69 -17.78 8.45
CA GLU A 80 7.96 -18.78 9.23
C GLU A 80 8.92 -19.64 10.06
N ASP A 81 9.99 -20.18 9.45
CA ASP A 81 11.04 -20.92 10.15
C ASP A 81 11.74 -20.05 11.20
N ALA A 82 11.91 -18.75 10.91
CA ALA A 82 12.50 -17.82 11.86
C ALA A 82 11.62 -17.62 13.10
N LEU A 83 10.30 -17.58 12.93
CA LEU A 83 9.35 -17.43 14.03
C LEU A 83 9.33 -18.66 14.93
N ASP A 84 9.43 -19.87 14.37
CA ASP A 84 9.48 -21.10 15.13
C ASP A 84 10.72 -21.18 16.04
N ILE A 85 11.84 -20.57 15.62
CA ILE A 85 13.10 -20.53 16.36
C ILE A 85 13.17 -19.31 17.30
N TRP A 86 12.36 -18.28 17.07
CA TRP A 86 12.40 -16.99 17.76
C TRP A 86 12.36 -17.03 19.28
N PRO A 87 11.59 -17.89 19.93
CA PRO A 87 11.58 -17.97 21.39
C PRO A 87 12.87 -18.53 22.00
N SER A 88 13.73 -19.18 21.22
CA SER A 88 14.96 -19.79 21.73
C SER A 88 16.12 -18.78 21.67
N THR A 89 16.61 -18.38 22.85
CA THR A 89 17.68 -17.38 23.01
C THR A 89 19.00 -17.77 22.32
N ASP A 90 19.27 -19.05 22.15
CA ASP A 90 20.53 -19.55 21.60
C ASP A 90 20.62 -19.42 20.07
N HIS A 91 19.48 -19.45 19.37
CA HIS A 91 19.41 -19.33 17.91
C HIS A 91 19.25 -17.89 17.41
N TRP A 92 18.82 -16.98 18.26
CA TRP A 92 18.54 -15.59 17.92
C TRP A 92 19.69 -14.87 17.25
N ASN A 93 20.86 -14.95 17.87
CA ASN A 93 22.07 -14.27 17.37
C ASN A 93 22.57 -14.87 16.05
N VAL A 94 22.40 -16.17 15.86
CA VAL A 94 22.84 -16.87 14.64
C VAL A 94 21.90 -16.51 13.49
N TYR A 95 20.60 -16.61 13.72
CA TYR A 95 19.60 -16.40 12.67
C TYR A 95 19.57 -14.93 12.18
N ILE A 96 19.57 -13.98 13.09
CA ILE A 96 19.60 -12.55 12.75
C ILE A 96 20.91 -12.17 12.06
N LYS A 97 22.02 -12.72 12.51
CA LYS A 97 23.34 -12.41 11.94
C LYS A 97 23.54 -13.03 10.56
N GLU A 98 23.04 -14.24 10.34
CA GLU A 98 23.21 -14.97 9.08
C GLU A 98 22.15 -14.57 8.03
N GLN A 99 20.91 -14.34 8.45
CA GLN A 99 19.78 -14.03 7.55
C GLN A 99 19.51 -12.53 7.39
N ASN A 100 20.30 -11.67 8.05
CA ASN A 100 20.11 -10.22 8.01
C ASN A 100 18.69 -9.75 8.38
N THR A 101 17.99 -10.52 9.22
CA THR A 101 16.62 -10.29 9.61
C THR A 101 16.53 -9.14 10.61
N ARG A 102 15.61 -8.21 10.40
CA ARG A 102 15.45 -7.03 11.27
C ARG A 102 14.55 -7.34 12.46
N TYR A 103 14.97 -6.97 13.67
CA TYR A 103 14.25 -7.22 14.92
C TYR A 103 12.79 -6.76 14.90
N VAL A 104 12.53 -5.55 14.42
CA VAL A 104 11.17 -4.99 14.40
C VAL A 104 10.21 -5.85 13.58
N ARG A 105 10.68 -6.35 12.43
CA ARG A 105 9.89 -7.24 11.58
C ARG A 105 9.52 -8.52 12.31
N MET A 106 10.50 -9.16 12.93
CA MET A 106 10.27 -10.42 13.67
C MET A 106 9.28 -10.22 14.81
N ILE A 107 9.40 -9.15 15.59
CA ILE A 107 8.44 -8.83 16.66
C ILE A 107 7.03 -8.63 16.08
N LEU A 108 6.89 -7.94 14.95
CA LEU A 108 5.59 -7.70 14.33
C LEU A 108 4.96 -8.99 13.80
N LEU A 109 5.76 -9.88 13.21
CA LEU A 109 5.28 -11.17 12.72
C LEU A 109 4.94 -12.11 13.86
N ASP A 110 5.75 -12.14 14.92
CA ASP A 110 5.48 -12.88 16.16
C ASP A 110 4.15 -12.45 16.79
N VAL A 111 3.93 -11.15 16.92
CA VAL A 111 2.63 -10.61 17.36
C VAL A 111 1.49 -11.05 16.43
N SER A 112 1.72 -11.08 15.12
CA SER A 112 0.70 -11.51 14.16
C SER A 112 0.39 -13.00 14.31
N GLN A 113 1.40 -13.84 14.49
CA GLN A 113 1.23 -15.27 14.62
C GLN A 113 0.67 -15.66 15.98
N ASP A 114 1.27 -15.19 17.08
CA ASP A 114 0.92 -15.63 18.43
C ASP A 114 -0.38 -15.00 18.94
N PHE A 115 -0.58 -13.70 18.67
CA PHE A 115 -1.74 -12.97 19.16
C PHE A 115 -2.93 -13.01 18.20
N LEU A 116 -2.67 -12.89 16.89
CA LEU A 116 -3.72 -12.88 15.87
C LEU A 116 -3.91 -14.26 15.21
N GLN A 117 -3.08 -15.24 15.52
CA GLN A 117 -3.11 -16.62 14.99
C GLN A 117 -3.01 -16.69 13.44
N ASN A 118 -2.44 -15.66 12.82
CA ASN A 118 -2.21 -15.64 11.39
C ASN A 118 -1.09 -14.65 11.05
N ILE A 119 0.02 -15.15 10.51
CA ILE A 119 1.18 -14.35 10.15
C ILE A 119 0.88 -13.22 9.16
N LYS A 120 -0.14 -13.39 8.30
CA LYS A 120 -0.54 -12.43 7.27
C LYS A 120 -1.46 -11.31 7.79
N LEU A 121 -2.06 -11.49 8.96
CA LEU A 121 -3.12 -10.58 9.43
C LEU A 121 -2.57 -9.19 9.76
N LEU A 122 -1.37 -9.09 10.31
CA LEU A 122 -0.76 -7.78 10.58
C LEU A 122 -0.39 -7.02 9.30
N PRO A 123 0.28 -7.62 8.29
CA PRO A 123 0.45 -7.00 6.98
C PRO A 123 -0.86 -6.52 6.37
N TYR A 124 -1.89 -7.34 6.41
CA TYR A 124 -3.22 -7.00 5.91
C TYR A 124 -3.83 -5.77 6.60
N ILE A 125 -3.78 -5.72 7.95
CA ILE A 125 -4.23 -4.55 8.70
C ILE A 125 -3.40 -3.32 8.34
N ALA A 126 -2.08 -3.47 8.20
CA ALA A 126 -1.21 -2.38 7.79
C ALA A 126 -1.59 -1.85 6.40
N SER A 127 -1.92 -2.71 5.45
CA SER A 127 -2.36 -2.33 4.10
C SER A 127 -3.68 -1.57 4.12
N ILE A 128 -4.65 -1.98 4.95
CA ILE A 128 -5.89 -1.21 5.17
C ILE A 128 -5.57 0.20 5.69
N LEU A 129 -4.67 0.30 6.66
CA LEU A 129 -4.24 1.59 7.21
C LEU A 129 -3.54 2.45 6.15
N VAL A 130 -2.68 1.86 5.30
CA VAL A 130 -2.02 2.57 4.20
C VAL A 130 -3.04 3.16 3.23
N ILE A 131 -4.09 2.41 2.85
CA ILE A 131 -5.17 2.91 1.99
C ILE A 131 -5.86 4.12 2.63
N VAL A 132 -6.23 4.01 3.91
CA VAL A 132 -6.90 5.09 4.65
C VAL A 132 -5.99 6.32 4.79
N PHE A 133 -4.74 6.12 5.20
CA PHE A 133 -3.78 7.23 5.35
C PHE A 133 -3.46 7.91 4.03
N THR A 134 -3.34 7.16 2.94
CA THR A 134 -3.16 7.73 1.60
C THR A 134 -4.30 8.69 1.24
N ALA A 135 -5.55 8.30 1.50
CA ALA A 135 -6.69 9.19 1.31
C ALA A 135 -6.63 10.42 2.21
N LEU A 136 -6.36 10.25 3.50
CA LEU A 136 -6.30 11.35 4.45
C LEU A 136 -5.19 12.36 4.13
N VAL A 137 -4.00 11.88 3.81
CA VAL A 137 -2.87 12.72 3.40
C VAL A 137 -3.19 13.46 2.10
N THR A 138 -3.76 12.77 1.13
CA THR A 138 -4.17 13.40 -0.14
C THR A 138 -5.23 14.48 0.08
N ILE A 139 -6.21 14.25 0.94
CA ILE A 139 -7.21 15.27 1.32
C ILE A 139 -6.54 16.45 2.02
N GLN A 140 -5.59 16.17 2.91
CA GLN A 140 -4.90 17.23 3.67
C GLN A 140 -4.06 18.14 2.77
N ILE A 141 -3.38 17.56 1.78
CA ILE A 141 -2.54 18.29 0.83
C ILE A 141 -3.39 19.03 -0.21
N SER A 142 -4.31 18.31 -0.86
CA SER A 142 -5.11 18.86 -1.97
C SER A 142 -6.27 19.75 -1.50
N LYS A 143 -6.67 19.62 -0.23
CA LYS A 143 -7.91 20.20 0.33
C LYS A 143 -9.18 19.71 -0.38
N LYS A 144 -9.11 18.58 -1.10
CA LYS A 144 -10.18 18.00 -1.90
C LYS A 144 -10.47 16.57 -1.49
N ARG A 145 -11.73 16.29 -1.09
CA ARG A 145 -12.17 14.92 -0.70
C ARG A 145 -12.19 13.99 -1.90
N PHE A 146 -12.59 14.52 -3.06
CA PHE A 146 -12.56 13.74 -4.30
C PHE A 146 -11.17 13.21 -4.62
N ALA A 147 -10.11 14.02 -4.45
CA ALA A 147 -8.73 13.60 -4.66
C ALA A 147 -8.34 12.44 -3.70
N GLY A 148 -8.83 12.44 -2.46
CA GLY A 148 -8.62 11.34 -1.52
C GLY A 148 -9.23 10.03 -2.00
N ILE A 149 -10.45 10.07 -2.53
CA ILE A 149 -11.10 8.87 -3.08
C ILE A 149 -10.32 8.36 -4.32
N VAL A 150 -9.92 9.25 -5.20
CA VAL A 150 -9.10 8.89 -6.38
C VAL A 150 -7.77 8.26 -5.96
N SER A 151 -7.11 8.78 -4.92
CA SER A 151 -5.84 8.21 -4.44
C SER A 151 -5.99 6.79 -3.89
N MET A 152 -7.10 6.46 -3.23
CA MET A 152 -7.39 5.07 -2.82
C MET A 152 -7.50 4.16 -4.04
N ILE A 153 -8.24 4.57 -5.06
CA ILE A 153 -8.43 3.79 -6.29
C ILE A 153 -7.08 3.58 -7.01
N ILE A 154 -6.26 4.63 -7.12
CA ILE A 154 -4.94 4.54 -7.76
C ILE A 154 -4.03 3.58 -7.00
N LEU A 155 -4.03 3.64 -5.67
CA LEU A 155 -3.23 2.73 -4.84
C LEU A 155 -3.67 1.28 -5.05
N LEU A 156 -4.97 1.01 -5.07
CA LEU A 156 -5.52 -0.34 -5.29
C LEU A 156 -5.33 -0.87 -6.72
N GLN A 157 -4.99 -0.01 -7.67
CA GLN A 157 -4.60 -0.41 -9.04
C GLN A 157 -3.10 -0.72 -9.15
N SER A 158 -2.33 -0.47 -8.10
CA SER A 158 -0.91 -0.82 -8.07
C SER A 158 -0.75 -2.32 -7.88
N ILE A 159 -0.28 -3.02 -8.90
CA ILE A 159 0.05 -4.45 -8.84
C ILE A 159 1.00 -4.73 -7.68
N THR A 160 2.05 -3.92 -7.53
CA THR A 160 2.98 -4.07 -6.40
C THR A 160 2.29 -3.98 -5.04
N PHE A 161 1.32 -3.07 -4.89
CA PHE A 161 0.59 -2.96 -3.62
C PHE A 161 -0.29 -4.19 -3.38
N THR A 162 -1.04 -4.63 -4.37
CA THR A 162 -1.97 -5.76 -4.25
C THR A 162 -1.27 -7.13 -4.19
N ASP A 163 -0.08 -7.26 -4.77
CA ASP A 163 0.70 -8.49 -4.70
C ASP A 163 1.35 -8.70 -3.32
N PHE A 164 1.60 -7.61 -2.57
CA PHE A 164 2.32 -7.67 -1.29
C PHE A 164 1.47 -7.26 -0.07
N ASP A 165 0.20 -6.94 -0.24
CA ASP A 165 -0.66 -6.37 0.83
C ASP A 165 -1.02 -7.38 1.93
N THR A 166 -1.05 -8.66 1.60
CA THR A 166 -1.39 -9.75 2.52
C THR A 166 -0.24 -10.72 2.77
N ILE A 167 0.88 -10.59 2.08
CA ILE A 167 2.00 -11.53 2.14
C ILE A 167 2.97 -11.15 3.25
N ALA A 168 3.39 -12.11 4.08
CA ALA A 168 4.44 -11.91 5.08
C ALA A 168 5.82 -12.05 4.44
N VAL A 169 6.22 -11.07 3.64
CA VAL A 169 7.54 -11.01 2.98
C VAL A 169 8.30 -9.75 3.36
N TYR A 170 9.55 -9.64 2.92
CA TYR A 170 10.44 -8.53 3.30
C TYR A 170 9.91 -7.16 2.87
N GLU A 171 9.21 -7.09 1.75
CA GLU A 171 8.73 -5.86 1.12
C GLU A 171 7.65 -5.13 1.93
N ASN A 172 6.87 -5.84 2.74
CA ASN A 172 5.77 -5.25 3.53
C ASN A 172 6.22 -4.41 4.72
N PHE A 173 7.50 -4.42 5.05
CA PHE A 173 8.04 -3.78 6.26
C PHE A 173 9.13 -2.75 5.98
N TRP A 174 9.15 -2.21 4.77
CA TRP A 174 10.09 -1.14 4.37
C TRP A 174 9.60 0.25 4.74
#